data_b14f67066e05e1f819d5833d1aaed825
#
_entry.id   b14f67066e05e1f819d5833d1aaed825
#
_cell.length_a   1.000
_cell.length_b   1.000
_cell.length_c   1.000
_cell.angle_alpha   90.00
_cell.angle_beta   90.00
_cell.angle_gamma   90.00
#
_symmetry.space_group_name_H-M   'P 1'
#
loop_
_entity.id
_entity.type
_entity.pdbx_description
1 polymer ?
#
loop_
_entity_poly.entity_id
_entity_poly.type
_entity_poly.pdbx_seq_one_letter_code
_entity_poly.pdbx_strand_id
1 'polypeptide(L)'
;MELFDAINTRVSAGKLAEPGPTPEQIERLIQAAGRAPDHGRMKPWRVTIVNGAAREAFATAVAEARRARLPNMTDDQMVGERDKIRRSPSILVIGCAVTKDNPKVPEIEQVIAVAAAVENMVLAAHALGFGVMWKTGPAAYDAQVKAAVGLGPDDHIVAILHLGTRVK
;
A
#
# COMPACT_ATOMS: atom_id res chain seq x y z
N MET A 1 -21.59 -7.62 -4.22
CA MET A 1 -21.63 -7.57 -2.74
C MET A 1 -22.24 -6.23 -2.35
N GLU A 2 -23.18 -6.24 -1.45
CA GLU A 2 -23.79 -5.02 -0.91
C GLU A 2 -22.79 -4.30 0.02
N LEU A 3 -22.93 -2.97 0.13
CA LEU A 3 -21.95 -2.14 0.87
C LEU A 3 -21.79 -2.56 2.33
N PHE A 4 -22.91 -2.77 3.03
CA PHE A 4 -22.85 -3.18 4.44
C PHE A 4 -22.27 -4.59 4.62
N ASP A 5 -22.48 -5.48 3.66
CA ASP A 5 -21.85 -6.80 3.68
C ASP A 5 -20.33 -6.65 3.53
N ALA A 6 -19.86 -5.79 2.61
CA ALA A 6 -18.45 -5.54 2.44
C ALA A 6 -17.80 -5.00 3.74
N ILE A 7 -18.42 -4.01 4.36
CA ILE A 7 -17.94 -3.39 5.61
C ILE A 7 -17.90 -4.43 6.75
N ASN A 8 -18.98 -5.21 6.92
CA ASN A 8 -19.13 -6.11 8.06
C ASN A 8 -18.33 -7.41 7.93
N THR A 9 -17.99 -7.83 6.69
CA THR A 9 -17.32 -9.11 6.44
C THR A 9 -15.83 -8.97 6.07
N ARG A 10 -15.38 -7.75 5.77
CA ARG A 10 -13.98 -7.50 5.46
C ARG A 10 -13.09 -7.80 6.68
N VAL A 11 -12.08 -8.60 6.45
CA VAL A 11 -11.02 -8.88 7.44
C VAL A 11 -9.65 -8.77 6.77
N SER A 12 -8.63 -8.51 7.56
CA SER A 12 -7.24 -8.57 7.08
C SER A 12 -6.85 -10.01 6.75
N ALA A 13 -6.37 -10.24 5.53
CA ALA A 13 -6.00 -11.56 5.06
C ALA A 13 -4.53 -11.86 5.36
N GLY A 14 -4.27 -12.74 6.34
CA GLY A 14 -2.91 -13.10 6.76
C GLY A 14 -2.15 -13.93 5.72
N LYS A 15 -2.86 -14.70 4.88
CA LYS A 15 -2.29 -15.54 3.80
C LYS A 15 -2.98 -15.22 2.49
N LEU A 16 -2.18 -14.98 1.47
CA LEU A 16 -2.62 -14.63 0.12
C LEU A 16 -1.93 -15.56 -0.90
N ALA A 17 -2.67 -15.96 -1.92
CA ALA A 17 -2.18 -16.80 -3.01
C ALA A 17 -2.62 -16.25 -4.38
N GLU A 18 -2.04 -16.79 -5.44
CA GLU A 18 -2.52 -16.55 -6.80
C GLU A 18 -3.94 -17.10 -7.01
N PRO A 19 -4.74 -16.50 -7.89
CA PRO A 19 -4.42 -15.32 -8.66
C PRO A 19 -4.55 -14.03 -7.86
N GLY A 20 -3.71 -13.04 -8.21
CA GLY A 20 -3.91 -11.64 -7.81
C GLY A 20 -4.94 -10.93 -8.70
N PRO A 21 -5.25 -9.65 -8.43
CA PRO A 21 -6.11 -8.85 -9.29
C PRO A 21 -5.47 -8.60 -10.66
N THR A 22 -6.30 -8.61 -11.71
CA THR A 22 -5.87 -8.24 -13.07
C THR A 22 -5.60 -6.72 -13.15
N PRO A 23 -4.92 -6.25 -14.22
CA PRO A 23 -4.72 -4.81 -14.43
C PRO A 23 -6.04 -4.03 -14.42
N GLU A 24 -7.10 -4.55 -15.04
CA GLU A 24 -8.43 -3.90 -15.09
C GLU A 24 -9.06 -3.85 -13.69
N GLN A 25 -8.85 -4.88 -12.87
CA GLN A 25 -9.32 -4.89 -11.49
C GLN A 25 -8.53 -3.90 -10.62
N ILE A 26 -7.22 -3.80 -10.81
CA ILE A 26 -6.40 -2.78 -10.14
C ILE A 26 -6.88 -1.37 -10.51
N GLU A 27 -7.17 -1.11 -11.78
CA GLU A 27 -7.70 0.18 -12.23
C GLU A 27 -9.02 0.51 -11.52
N ARG A 28 -9.92 -0.47 -11.34
CA ARG A 28 -11.16 -0.28 -10.57
C ARG A 28 -10.89 0.08 -9.11
N LEU A 29 -9.85 -0.49 -8.50
CA LEU A 29 -9.45 -0.10 -7.13
C LEU A 29 -8.97 1.34 -7.09
N ILE A 30 -8.17 1.76 -8.08
CA ILE A 30 -7.67 3.14 -8.19
C ILE A 30 -8.82 4.13 -8.41
N GLN A 31 -9.81 3.77 -9.22
CA GLN A 31 -11.01 4.57 -9.42
C GLN A 31 -11.83 4.71 -8.13
N ALA A 32 -11.94 3.64 -7.32
CA ALA A 32 -12.60 3.68 -6.02
C ALA A 32 -11.86 4.63 -5.05
N ALA A 33 -10.53 4.58 -5.03
CA ALA A 33 -9.70 5.53 -4.26
C ALA A 33 -10.02 6.98 -4.62
N GLY A 34 -10.15 7.28 -5.91
CA GLY A 34 -10.45 8.61 -6.43
C GLY A 34 -11.81 9.19 -6.01
N ARG A 35 -12.66 8.39 -5.34
CA ARG A 35 -13.96 8.82 -4.80
C ARG A 35 -13.93 9.22 -3.33
N ALA A 36 -12.77 9.10 -2.68
CA ALA A 36 -12.61 9.52 -1.29
C ALA A 36 -12.86 11.03 -1.11
N PRO A 37 -13.40 11.45 0.05
CA PRO A 37 -13.44 12.86 0.41
C PRO A 37 -12.04 13.47 0.42
N ASP A 38 -11.91 14.65 -0.17
CA ASP A 38 -10.63 15.31 -0.34
C ASP A 38 -10.81 16.83 -0.21
N HIS A 39 -10.39 17.39 0.91
CA HIS A 39 -10.48 18.81 1.15
C HIS A 39 -9.64 19.56 0.11
N GLY A 40 -10.25 20.55 -0.54
CA GLY A 40 -9.60 21.34 -1.58
C GLY A 40 -9.38 20.60 -2.91
N ARG A 41 -9.83 19.36 -3.05
CA ARG A 41 -9.66 18.53 -4.26
C ARG A 41 -8.20 18.41 -4.70
N MET A 42 -7.31 18.24 -3.73
CA MET A 42 -5.86 18.20 -3.94
C MET A 42 -5.37 16.90 -4.61
N LYS A 43 -6.13 15.81 -4.47
CA LYS A 43 -5.78 14.46 -4.97
C LYS A 43 -4.36 14.05 -4.55
N PRO A 44 -4.08 14.06 -3.24
CA PRO A 44 -2.71 13.87 -2.74
C PRO A 44 -2.22 12.43 -2.87
N TRP A 45 -3.08 11.48 -3.19
CA TRP A 45 -2.71 10.06 -3.32
C TRP A 45 -1.84 9.79 -4.54
N ARG A 46 -0.80 8.98 -4.32
CA ARG A 46 0.04 8.36 -5.35
C ARG A 46 -0.04 6.84 -5.19
N VAL A 47 -0.37 6.16 -6.27
CA VAL A 47 -0.49 4.70 -6.26
C VAL A 47 0.63 4.12 -7.10
N THR A 48 1.49 3.32 -6.50
CA THR A 48 2.55 2.59 -7.18
C THR A 48 2.22 1.11 -7.19
N ILE A 49 2.13 0.52 -8.38
CA ILE A 49 1.88 -0.91 -8.58
C ILE A 49 3.23 -1.63 -8.53
N VAL A 50 3.39 -2.52 -7.55
CA VAL A 50 4.66 -3.20 -7.26
C VAL A 50 4.52 -4.68 -7.64
N ASN A 51 4.58 -4.96 -8.95
CA ASN A 51 4.48 -6.30 -9.51
C ASN A 51 5.72 -6.65 -10.35
N GLY A 52 5.96 -7.92 -10.62
CA GLY A 52 7.07 -8.37 -11.46
C GLY A 52 8.44 -7.85 -10.98
N ALA A 53 9.22 -7.23 -11.88
CA ALA A 53 10.54 -6.69 -11.57
C ALA A 53 10.51 -5.57 -10.51
N ALA A 54 9.46 -4.74 -10.50
CA ALA A 54 9.29 -3.70 -9.48
C ALA A 54 9.13 -4.29 -8.07
N ARG A 55 8.55 -5.50 -7.94
CA ARG A 55 8.43 -6.22 -6.66
C ARG A 55 9.79 -6.62 -6.11
N GLU A 56 10.71 -7.06 -6.96
CA GLU A 56 12.07 -7.41 -6.53
C GLU A 56 12.85 -6.17 -6.06
N ALA A 57 12.76 -5.06 -6.78
CA ALA A 57 13.38 -3.80 -6.39
C ALA A 57 12.82 -3.30 -5.04
N PHE A 58 11.50 -3.34 -4.88
CA PHE A 58 10.84 -2.93 -3.64
C PHE A 58 11.20 -3.86 -2.46
N ALA A 59 11.21 -5.18 -2.69
CA ALA A 59 11.62 -6.16 -1.68
C ALA A 59 13.06 -5.92 -1.20
N THR A 60 13.95 -5.57 -2.12
CA THR A 60 15.34 -5.23 -1.80
C THR A 60 15.40 -3.95 -0.97
N ALA A 61 14.71 -2.88 -1.37
CA ALA A 61 14.68 -1.63 -0.63
C ALA A 61 14.16 -1.82 0.81
N VAL A 62 13.09 -2.60 0.99
CA VAL A 62 12.54 -2.92 2.33
C VAL A 62 13.53 -3.71 3.18
N ALA A 63 14.22 -4.69 2.60
CA ALA A 63 15.21 -5.50 3.31
C ALA A 63 16.44 -4.67 3.71
N GLU A 64 16.97 -3.83 2.81
CA GLU A 64 18.11 -2.94 3.10
C GLU A 64 17.75 -1.88 4.14
N ALA A 65 16.57 -1.27 4.05
CA ALA A 65 16.08 -0.36 5.08
C ALA A 65 15.99 -1.02 6.47
N ARG A 66 15.62 -2.31 6.50
CA ARG A 66 15.63 -3.07 7.77
C ARG A 66 17.05 -3.35 8.25
N ARG A 67 17.96 -3.75 7.36
CA ARG A 67 19.37 -3.99 7.66
C ARG A 67 20.06 -2.75 8.21
N ALA A 68 19.78 -1.58 7.64
CA ALA A 68 20.31 -0.33 8.16
C ALA A 68 19.91 -0.05 9.62
N ARG A 69 18.71 -0.46 10.04
CA ARG A 69 18.23 -0.36 11.43
C ARG A 69 18.73 -1.50 12.33
N LEU A 70 19.05 -2.65 11.77
CA LEU A 70 19.51 -3.85 12.46
C LEU A 70 20.79 -4.36 11.80
N PRO A 71 21.95 -3.75 12.04
CA PRO A 71 23.20 -4.03 11.32
C PRO A 71 23.68 -5.48 11.40
N ASN A 72 23.27 -6.21 12.43
CA ASN A 72 23.68 -7.61 12.66
C ASN A 72 22.75 -8.63 11.96
N MET A 73 21.91 -8.20 11.03
CA MET A 73 21.08 -9.14 10.24
C MET A 73 21.95 -10.06 9.38
N THR A 74 21.66 -11.35 9.46
CA THR A 74 22.27 -12.37 8.59
C THR A 74 21.68 -12.30 7.18
N ASP A 75 22.38 -12.90 6.20
CA ASP A 75 21.87 -12.98 4.83
C ASP A 75 20.57 -13.78 4.75
N ASP A 76 20.40 -14.83 5.55
CA ASP A 76 19.13 -15.59 5.65
C ASP A 76 17.97 -14.71 6.15
N GLN A 77 18.25 -13.85 7.11
CA GLN A 77 17.24 -12.88 7.58
C GLN A 77 16.89 -11.87 6.50
N MET A 78 17.85 -11.43 5.69
CA MET A 78 17.61 -10.55 4.53
C MET A 78 16.76 -11.24 3.47
N VAL A 79 17.03 -12.52 3.17
CA VAL A 79 16.17 -13.33 2.28
C VAL A 79 14.76 -13.40 2.83
N GLY A 80 14.61 -13.70 4.14
CA GLY A 80 13.30 -13.75 4.80
C GLY A 80 12.50 -12.44 4.71
N GLU A 81 13.18 -11.27 4.76
CA GLU A 81 12.50 -9.97 4.58
C GLU A 81 12.00 -9.77 3.15
N ARG A 82 12.81 -10.11 2.14
CA ARG A 82 12.38 -10.07 0.73
C ARG A 82 11.20 -10.99 0.48
N ASP A 83 11.21 -12.19 1.05
CA ASP A 83 10.14 -13.17 0.88
C ASP A 83 8.81 -12.72 1.46
N LYS A 84 8.81 -11.86 2.51
CA LYS A 84 7.57 -11.25 3.01
C LYS A 84 6.87 -10.40 1.96
N ILE A 85 7.63 -9.75 1.08
CA ILE A 85 7.12 -8.97 -0.04
C ILE A 85 6.68 -9.90 -1.19
N ARG A 86 7.50 -10.90 -1.51
CA ARG A 86 7.26 -11.84 -2.62
C ARG A 86 6.02 -12.71 -2.46
N ARG A 87 5.59 -12.98 -1.21
CA ARG A 87 4.44 -13.87 -0.92
C ARG A 87 3.12 -13.36 -1.47
N SER A 88 2.99 -12.07 -1.72
CA SER A 88 1.73 -11.50 -2.20
C SER A 88 1.75 -11.44 -3.72
N PRO A 89 0.70 -11.93 -4.39
CA PRO A 89 0.57 -11.86 -5.83
C PRO A 89 0.68 -10.46 -6.39
N SER A 90 0.08 -9.49 -5.69
CA SER A 90 0.12 -8.08 -6.06
C SER A 90 0.33 -7.20 -4.84
N ILE A 91 1.05 -6.10 -5.01
CA ILE A 91 1.25 -5.08 -3.99
C ILE A 91 0.97 -3.71 -4.59
N LEU A 92 0.16 -2.92 -3.90
CA LEU A 92 -0.03 -1.51 -4.17
C LEU A 92 0.55 -0.70 -3.02
N VAL A 93 1.46 0.23 -3.31
CA VAL A 93 1.93 1.19 -2.33
C VAL A 93 1.21 2.51 -2.56
N ILE A 94 0.50 2.98 -1.54
CA ILE A 94 -0.27 4.21 -1.61
C ILE A 94 0.42 5.26 -0.74
N GLY A 95 0.90 6.30 -1.39
CA GLY A 95 1.54 7.44 -0.78
C GLY A 95 0.66 8.68 -0.75
N CYS A 96 0.99 9.58 0.16
CA CYS A 96 0.51 10.95 0.20
C CYS A 96 1.64 11.87 -0.28
N ALA A 97 1.47 12.50 -1.44
CA ALA A 97 2.34 13.58 -1.90
C ALA A 97 1.93 14.87 -1.17
N VAL A 98 2.75 15.29 -0.23
CA VAL A 98 2.44 16.40 0.66
C VAL A 98 2.65 17.73 -0.03
N THR A 99 1.63 18.59 -0.01
CA THR A 99 1.79 20.02 -0.30
C THR A 99 2.02 20.76 1.01
N LYS A 100 3.29 21.10 1.27
CA LYS A 100 3.67 21.85 2.48
C LYS A 100 3.11 23.25 2.48
N ASP A 101 2.96 23.79 3.67
CA ASP A 101 2.58 25.19 3.90
C ASP A 101 1.29 25.61 3.18
N ASN A 102 0.41 24.66 2.90
CA ASN A 102 -0.89 24.98 2.32
C ASN A 102 -1.76 25.67 3.37
N PRO A 103 -2.17 26.94 3.12
CA PRO A 103 -2.87 27.73 4.15
C PRO A 103 -4.30 27.24 4.45
N LYS A 104 -4.85 26.38 3.56
CA LYS A 104 -6.24 25.90 3.68
C LYS A 104 -6.31 24.43 4.07
N VAL A 105 -5.33 23.63 3.65
CA VAL A 105 -5.37 22.17 3.82
C VAL A 105 -4.11 21.71 4.53
N PRO A 106 -4.12 21.58 5.86
CA PRO A 106 -3.01 21.08 6.64
C PRO A 106 -2.57 19.68 6.19
N GLU A 107 -1.30 19.35 6.41
CA GLU A 107 -0.71 18.04 6.03
C GLU A 107 -1.53 16.86 6.54
N ILE A 108 -1.99 16.92 7.80
CA ILE A 108 -2.79 15.85 8.40
C ILE A 108 -4.07 15.57 7.61
N GLU A 109 -4.74 16.58 7.07
CA GLU A 109 -5.96 16.40 6.28
C GLU A 109 -5.66 15.74 4.93
N GLN A 110 -4.49 16.04 4.33
CA GLN A 110 -4.02 15.37 3.12
C GLN A 110 -3.79 13.88 3.37
N VAL A 111 -3.15 13.53 4.49
CA VAL A 111 -2.91 12.13 4.90
C VAL A 111 -4.24 11.41 5.20
N ILE A 112 -5.18 12.05 5.88
CA ILE A 112 -6.51 11.49 6.17
C ILE A 112 -7.28 11.23 4.87
N ALA A 113 -7.23 12.13 3.90
CA ALA A 113 -7.86 11.92 2.60
C ALA A 113 -7.29 10.69 1.88
N VAL A 114 -5.97 10.48 1.95
CA VAL A 114 -5.33 9.26 1.39
C VAL A 114 -5.76 8.02 2.18
N ALA A 115 -5.87 8.09 3.50
CA ALA A 115 -6.36 6.96 4.30
C ALA A 115 -7.79 6.57 3.93
N ALA A 116 -8.68 7.55 3.70
CA ALA A 116 -10.03 7.31 3.20
C ALA A 116 -10.03 6.67 1.80
N ALA A 117 -9.12 7.12 0.91
CA ALA A 117 -8.93 6.53 -0.40
C ALA A 117 -8.47 5.07 -0.31
N VAL A 118 -7.56 4.75 0.62
CA VAL A 118 -7.11 3.38 0.89
C VAL A 118 -8.26 2.49 1.37
N GLU A 119 -9.11 2.97 2.27
CA GLU A 119 -10.27 2.18 2.73
C GLU A 119 -11.24 1.88 1.59
N ASN A 120 -11.50 2.83 0.69
CA ASN A 120 -12.29 2.57 -0.52
C ASN A 120 -11.67 1.45 -1.37
N MET A 121 -10.33 1.44 -1.54
CA MET A 121 -9.63 0.36 -2.26
C MET A 121 -9.77 -0.99 -1.57
N VAL A 122 -9.65 -1.01 -0.25
CA VAL A 122 -9.76 -2.23 0.57
C VAL A 122 -11.15 -2.84 0.48
N LEU A 123 -12.19 -2.02 0.60
CA LEU A 123 -13.59 -2.46 0.45
C LEU A 123 -13.89 -2.92 -0.98
N ALA A 124 -13.41 -2.20 -1.98
CA ALA A 124 -13.57 -2.56 -3.38
C ALA A 124 -12.87 -3.89 -3.71
N ALA A 125 -11.66 -4.12 -3.21
CA ALA A 125 -10.93 -5.38 -3.39
C ALA A 125 -11.69 -6.55 -2.72
N HIS A 126 -12.20 -6.35 -1.51
CA HIS A 126 -13.02 -7.34 -0.82
C HIS A 126 -14.30 -7.66 -1.59
N ALA A 127 -14.99 -6.64 -2.12
CA ALA A 127 -16.20 -6.82 -2.94
C ALA A 127 -15.91 -7.57 -4.25
N LEU A 128 -14.69 -7.45 -4.79
CA LEU A 128 -14.22 -8.23 -5.95
C LEU A 128 -13.76 -9.66 -5.60
N GLY A 129 -13.80 -10.05 -4.31
CA GLY A 129 -13.43 -11.38 -3.84
C GLY A 129 -11.97 -11.56 -3.46
N PHE A 130 -11.17 -10.48 -3.45
CA PHE A 130 -9.76 -10.55 -3.05
C PHE A 130 -9.57 -10.43 -1.54
N GLY A 131 -8.55 -11.12 -1.04
CA GLY A 131 -7.99 -10.85 0.27
C GLY A 131 -7.07 -9.62 0.23
N VAL A 132 -7.13 -8.83 1.28
CA VAL A 132 -6.28 -7.64 1.44
C VAL A 132 -5.63 -7.65 2.81
N MET A 133 -4.34 -7.26 2.86
CA MET A 133 -3.65 -6.93 4.09
C MET A 133 -3.03 -5.54 3.95
N TRP A 134 -3.53 -4.59 4.74
CA TRP A 134 -2.93 -3.26 4.86
C TRP A 134 -1.76 -3.32 5.84
N LYS A 135 -0.58 -2.99 5.37
CA LYS A 135 0.63 -2.88 6.19
C LYS A 135 1.20 -1.47 6.11
N THR A 136 1.89 -1.10 7.16
CA THR A 136 2.75 0.08 7.26
C THR A 136 4.10 -0.36 7.88
N GLY A 137 4.22 -0.26 9.19
CA GLY A 137 5.44 -0.64 9.91
C GLY A 137 6.63 0.26 9.59
N PRO A 138 7.83 -0.08 10.07
CA PRO A 138 9.02 0.76 9.90
C PRO A 138 9.40 1.05 8.43
N ALA A 139 9.07 0.15 7.49
CA ALA A 139 9.35 0.35 6.07
C ALA A 139 8.61 1.57 5.50
N ALA A 140 7.39 1.86 5.96
CA ALA A 140 6.61 3.01 5.47
C ALA A 140 7.23 4.37 5.82
N TYR A 141 8.12 4.40 6.81
CA TYR A 141 8.78 5.64 7.27
C TYR A 141 10.21 5.79 6.74
N ASP A 142 10.71 4.80 6.03
CA ASP A 142 12.10 4.77 5.57
C ASP A 142 12.27 5.55 4.25
N ALA A 143 13.27 6.43 4.20
CA ALA A 143 13.51 7.30 3.06
C ALA A 143 13.87 6.51 1.78
N GLN A 144 14.61 5.40 1.89
CA GLN A 144 14.97 4.58 0.74
C GLN A 144 13.74 3.85 0.19
N VAL A 145 12.85 3.38 1.08
CA VAL A 145 11.59 2.73 0.69
C VAL A 145 10.65 3.73 0.03
N LYS A 146 10.55 4.97 0.55
CA LYS A 146 9.79 6.05 -0.09
C LYS A 146 10.32 6.34 -1.50
N ALA A 147 11.64 6.52 -1.63
CA ALA A 147 12.28 6.78 -2.92
C ALA A 147 12.06 5.63 -3.93
N ALA A 148 12.08 4.37 -3.48
CA ALA A 148 11.85 3.20 -4.33
C ALA A 148 10.44 3.15 -4.96
N VAL A 149 9.49 3.92 -4.41
CA VAL A 149 8.11 4.05 -4.94
C VAL A 149 7.81 5.44 -5.48
N GLY A 150 8.84 6.26 -5.70
CA GLY A 150 8.72 7.59 -6.31
C GLY A 150 8.18 8.67 -5.38
N LEU A 151 8.28 8.48 -4.05
CA LEU A 151 7.89 9.47 -3.05
C LEU A 151 9.11 10.26 -2.57
N GLY A 152 8.90 11.54 -2.29
CA GLY A 152 9.89 12.43 -1.70
C GLY A 152 10.09 12.20 -0.19
N PRO A 153 11.11 12.84 0.41
CA PRO A 153 11.40 12.69 1.84
C PRO A 153 10.25 13.17 2.74
N ASP A 154 9.53 14.18 2.30
CA ASP A 154 8.41 14.79 3.04
C ASP A 154 7.07 14.09 2.80
N ASP A 155 7.00 13.23 1.79
CA ASP A 155 5.81 12.44 1.50
C ASP A 155 5.63 11.29 2.51
N HIS A 156 4.43 10.72 2.56
CA HIS A 156 4.14 9.58 3.43
C HIS A 156 3.72 8.35 2.64
N ILE A 157 4.22 7.17 3.00
CA ILE A 157 3.57 5.91 2.64
C ILE A 157 2.44 5.68 3.64
N VAL A 158 1.20 5.81 3.18
CA VAL A 158 0.00 5.61 4.00
C VAL A 158 -0.37 4.13 4.07
N ALA A 159 -0.16 3.40 2.97
CA ALA A 159 -0.45 1.98 2.93
C ALA A 159 0.50 1.19 2.01
N ILE A 160 0.83 -0.02 2.43
CA ILE A 160 1.37 -1.08 1.60
C ILE A 160 0.29 -2.16 1.58
N LEU A 161 -0.53 -2.18 0.52
CA LEU A 161 -1.61 -3.15 0.35
C LEU A 161 -1.09 -4.41 -0.32
N HIS A 162 -1.13 -5.50 0.40
CA HIS A 162 -0.91 -6.83 -0.14
C HIS A 162 -2.24 -7.41 -0.61
N LEU A 163 -2.31 -7.88 -1.85
CA LEU A 163 -3.52 -8.31 -2.53
C LEU A 163 -3.33 -9.70 -3.15
N GLY A 164 -4.38 -10.50 -3.12
CA GLY A 164 -4.40 -11.83 -3.73
C GLY A 164 -5.66 -12.60 -3.36
N THR A 165 -5.73 -13.85 -3.78
CA THR A 165 -6.77 -14.78 -3.35
C THR A 165 -6.56 -15.15 -1.89
N ARG A 166 -7.61 -15.01 -1.06
CA ARG A 166 -7.55 -15.35 0.36
C ARG A 166 -7.43 -16.87 0.55
N VAL A 167 -6.41 -17.29 1.26
CA VAL A 167 -6.27 -18.68 1.72
C VAL A 167 -6.98 -18.81 3.07
N LYS A 168 -7.86 -19.79 3.18
CA LYS A 168 -8.58 -20.11 4.42
C LYS A 168 -7.64 -20.76 5.45
#